data_b3397ad1743d113f36cdcee4ad2f5065
#
_entry.id   b3397ad1743d113f36cdcee4ad2f5065
#
_cell.length_a   1.000
_cell.length_b   1.000
_cell.length_c   1.000
_cell.angle_alpha   90.00
_cell.angle_beta   90.00
_cell.angle_gamma   90.00
#
_symmetry.space_group_name_H-M   'P 1'
#
loop_
_entity.id
_entity.type
_entity.pdbx_description
1 polymer ?
#
loop_
_entity_poly.entity_id
_entity_poly.type
_entity_poly.pdbx_seq_one_letter_code
_entity_poly.pdbx_strand_id
1 'polypeptide(L)'
;MTDSKPRVVLDTNLLISRALTPSSLTASAVRLIIDHCNLMVSQATMDEFATTLTRVQSKGYVKQDEALALITAYKEMVEWIPIIEHVQECRDPKDDKFLDLAINGGAEYIITGDKDLLVLHPFRGTDILTAKDFLAKILR
;
A
#
# COMPACT_ATOMS: atom_id res chain seq x y z
N MET A 1 15.01 6.46 21.06
CA MET A 1 14.88 6.19 20.49
C MET A 1 14.57 5.92 19.67
N THR A 2 14.37 6.01 19.66
CA THR A 2 14.18 5.27 18.83
C THR A 2 14.01 5.31 17.45
N ASP A 3 14.31 4.65 16.75
CA ASP A 3 14.31 4.43 15.33
C ASP A 3 13.01 3.83 14.88
N SER A 4 11.93 4.55 15.09
CA SER A 4 10.66 4.09 14.56
C SER A 4 10.70 4.24 13.04
N LYS A 5 10.40 3.14 12.36
CA LYS A 5 10.24 3.16 10.91
C LYS A 5 9.03 3.99 10.52
N PRO A 6 9.05 4.70 9.38
CA PRO A 6 7.87 5.42 8.91
C PRO A 6 6.66 4.51 8.77
N ARG A 7 5.51 5.01 9.17
CA ARG A 7 4.24 4.29 9.02
C ARG A 7 3.62 4.67 7.68
N VAL A 8 3.41 3.69 6.82
CA VAL A 8 3.02 3.93 5.43
C VAL A 8 1.82 3.11 5.00
N VAL A 9 1.09 3.66 4.02
CA VAL A 9 0.04 2.98 3.29
C VAL A 9 0.53 2.78 1.86
N LEU A 10 0.46 1.56 1.36
CA LEU A 10 0.78 1.24 -0.03
C LEU A 10 -0.49 0.97 -0.83
N ASP A 11 -0.58 1.58 -2.00
CA ASP A 11 -1.63 1.30 -2.97
C ASP A 11 -1.58 -0.17 -3.40
N THR A 12 -2.73 -0.76 -3.62
CA THR A 12 -2.86 -2.16 -4.04
C THR A 12 -2.04 -2.48 -5.29
N ASN A 13 -2.03 -1.61 -6.28
CA ASN A 13 -1.29 -1.86 -7.52
C ASN A 13 0.21 -1.97 -7.30
N LEU A 14 0.75 -1.21 -6.34
CA LEU A 14 2.15 -1.34 -5.97
C LEU A 14 2.44 -2.69 -5.32
N LEU A 15 1.57 -3.13 -4.42
CA LEU A 15 1.72 -4.43 -3.77
C LEU A 15 1.64 -5.58 -4.79
N ILE A 16 0.73 -5.49 -5.74
CA ILE A 16 0.53 -6.52 -6.77
C ILE A 16 1.76 -6.61 -7.70
N SER A 17 2.50 -5.52 -7.89
CA SER A 17 3.67 -5.52 -8.78
C SER A 17 4.71 -6.58 -8.40
N ARG A 18 4.82 -6.92 -7.10
CA ARG A 18 5.74 -7.96 -6.65
C ARG A 18 5.40 -9.33 -7.19
N ALA A 19 4.11 -9.59 -7.40
CA ALA A 19 3.64 -10.87 -7.94
C ALA A 19 3.67 -10.89 -9.46
N LEU A 20 3.24 -9.80 -10.09
CA LEU A 20 3.09 -9.75 -11.56
C LEU A 20 4.41 -9.51 -12.29
N THR A 21 5.25 -8.63 -11.75
CA THR A 21 6.50 -8.22 -12.41
C THR A 21 7.63 -8.14 -11.38
N PRO A 22 8.03 -9.30 -10.81
CA PRO A 22 8.96 -9.29 -9.66
C PRO A 22 10.34 -8.71 -9.98
N SER A 23 10.75 -8.68 -11.24
CA SER A 23 12.03 -8.10 -11.64
C SER A 23 11.93 -6.64 -12.06
N SER A 24 10.75 -6.02 -11.97
CA SER A 24 10.57 -4.61 -12.37
C SER A 24 11.19 -3.66 -11.34
N LEU A 25 11.43 -2.42 -11.78
CA LEU A 25 11.89 -1.36 -10.88
C LEU A 25 10.84 -1.06 -9.81
N THR A 26 9.56 -1.11 -10.18
CA THR A 26 8.47 -0.91 -9.22
C THR A 26 8.49 -1.96 -8.13
N ALA A 27 8.64 -3.24 -8.49
CA ALA A 27 8.71 -4.32 -7.51
C ALA A 27 9.91 -4.17 -6.58
N SER A 28 11.08 -3.76 -7.12
CA SER A 28 12.26 -3.49 -6.31
C SER A 28 12.04 -2.34 -5.35
N ALA A 29 11.38 -1.27 -5.80
CA ALA A 29 11.05 -0.13 -4.96
C ALA A 29 10.12 -0.55 -3.82
N VAL A 30 9.10 -1.34 -4.12
CA VAL A 30 8.15 -1.83 -3.11
C VAL A 30 8.86 -2.68 -2.05
N ARG A 31 9.79 -3.55 -2.47
CA ARG A 31 10.58 -4.34 -1.51
C ARG A 31 11.38 -3.46 -0.57
N LEU A 32 12.02 -2.42 -1.09
CA LEU A 32 12.78 -1.47 -0.26
C LEU A 32 11.86 -0.75 0.73
N ILE A 33 10.69 -0.31 0.27
CA ILE A 33 9.73 0.37 1.14
C ILE A 33 9.28 -0.54 2.27
N ILE A 34 8.92 -1.78 1.96
CA ILE A 34 8.49 -2.76 2.97
C ILE A 34 9.60 -3.03 3.98
N ASP A 35 10.85 -3.12 3.52
CA ASP A 35 11.98 -3.39 4.41
C ASP A 35 12.29 -2.23 5.37
N HIS A 36 11.98 -1.00 4.97
CA HIS A 36 12.34 0.20 5.73
C HIS A 36 11.17 0.86 6.45
N CYS A 37 9.96 0.37 6.27
CA CYS A 37 8.76 1.03 6.78
C CYS A 37 7.86 0.05 7.52
N ASN A 38 6.96 0.60 8.34
CA ASN A 38 5.85 -0.16 8.93
C ASN A 38 4.65 -0.02 8.02
N LEU A 39 4.29 -1.11 7.36
CA LEU A 39 3.15 -1.14 6.44
C LEU A 39 1.87 -1.33 7.22
N MET A 40 0.91 -0.43 7.02
CA MET A 40 -0.41 -0.50 7.64
C MET A 40 -1.43 -1.02 6.64
N VAL A 41 -2.43 -1.75 7.14
CA VAL A 41 -3.58 -2.19 6.35
C VAL A 41 -4.85 -2.05 7.17
N SER A 42 -5.97 -1.91 6.48
CA SER A 42 -7.30 -2.09 7.05
C SER A 42 -7.90 -3.37 6.47
N GLN A 43 -9.03 -3.81 6.99
CA GLN A 43 -9.73 -4.93 6.40
C GLN A 43 -10.07 -4.66 4.93
N ALA A 44 -10.53 -3.44 4.62
CA ALA A 44 -10.91 -3.07 3.26
C ALA A 44 -9.72 -3.11 2.29
N THR A 45 -8.54 -2.58 2.69
CA THR A 45 -7.38 -2.59 1.82
C THR A 45 -6.80 -3.99 1.64
N MET A 46 -6.81 -4.79 2.70
CA MET A 46 -6.37 -6.19 2.61
C MET A 46 -7.30 -7.01 1.72
N ASP A 47 -8.61 -6.80 1.83
CA ASP A 47 -9.59 -7.48 0.99
C ASP A 47 -9.39 -7.13 -0.48
N GLU A 48 -9.14 -5.86 -0.80
CA GLU A 48 -8.85 -5.45 -2.17
C GLU A 48 -7.59 -6.12 -2.70
N PHE A 49 -6.54 -6.15 -1.89
CA PHE A 49 -5.29 -6.82 -2.27
C PHE A 49 -5.52 -8.30 -2.56
N ALA A 50 -6.17 -9.01 -1.65
CA ALA A 50 -6.43 -10.45 -1.80
C ALA A 50 -7.33 -10.73 -3.01
N THR A 51 -8.38 -9.94 -3.20
CA THR A 51 -9.30 -10.08 -4.34
C THR A 51 -8.57 -9.83 -5.66
N THR A 52 -7.76 -8.78 -5.73
CA THR A 52 -7.02 -8.45 -6.94
C THR A 52 -6.00 -9.54 -7.26
N LEU A 53 -5.28 -10.04 -6.26
CA LEU A 53 -4.29 -11.08 -6.45
C LEU A 53 -4.94 -12.39 -6.90
N THR A 54 -6.08 -12.74 -6.31
CA THR A 54 -6.85 -13.92 -6.72
C THR A 54 -7.32 -13.80 -8.17
N ARG A 55 -7.75 -12.60 -8.58
CA ARG A 55 -8.19 -12.38 -9.96
C ARG A 55 -7.04 -12.56 -10.95
N VAL A 56 -5.85 -12.02 -10.67
CA VAL A 56 -4.71 -12.19 -11.58
C VAL A 56 -4.19 -13.63 -11.57
N GLN A 57 -4.30 -14.32 -10.44
CA GLN A 57 -3.97 -15.74 -10.33
C GLN A 57 -4.92 -16.57 -11.22
N SER A 58 -6.22 -16.29 -11.18
CA SER A 58 -7.21 -17.03 -11.99
C SER A 58 -7.00 -16.82 -13.48
N LYS A 59 -6.36 -15.72 -13.88
CA LYS A 59 -6.01 -15.44 -15.27
C LYS A 59 -4.67 -16.07 -15.67
N GLY A 60 -3.99 -16.77 -14.76
CA GLY A 60 -2.74 -17.45 -15.05
C GLY A 60 -1.48 -16.62 -14.91
N TYR A 61 -1.58 -15.38 -14.45
CA TYR A 61 -0.40 -14.50 -14.32
C TYR A 61 0.45 -14.81 -13.10
N VAL A 62 -0.13 -15.47 -12.10
CA VAL A 62 0.54 -15.83 -10.85
C VAL A 62 0.08 -17.23 -10.47
N LYS A 63 0.97 -18.05 -9.96
CA LYS A 63 0.61 -19.40 -9.49
C LYS A 63 -0.19 -19.33 -8.19
N GLN A 64 -1.09 -20.30 -8.00
CA GLN A 64 -1.98 -20.31 -6.84
C GLN A 64 -1.21 -20.36 -5.51
N ASP A 65 -0.18 -21.20 -5.43
CA ASP A 65 0.63 -21.32 -4.21
C ASP A 65 1.43 -20.06 -3.94
N GLU A 66 1.92 -19.38 -4.97
CA GLU A 66 2.62 -18.09 -4.83
C GLU A 66 1.66 -17.01 -4.33
N ALA A 67 0.44 -16.95 -4.87
CA ALA A 67 -0.57 -15.98 -4.44
C ALA A 67 -0.93 -16.19 -2.97
N LEU A 68 -1.19 -17.43 -2.58
CA LEU A 68 -1.52 -17.75 -1.19
C LEU A 68 -0.37 -17.43 -0.23
N ALA A 69 0.85 -17.74 -0.62
CA ALA A 69 2.03 -17.43 0.18
C ALA A 69 2.20 -15.92 0.39
N LEU A 70 1.96 -15.14 -0.65
CA LEU A 70 2.09 -13.68 -0.57
C LEU A 70 1.02 -13.08 0.32
N ILE A 71 -0.23 -13.52 0.20
CA ILE A 71 -1.32 -13.06 1.06
C ILE A 71 -1.02 -13.39 2.52
N THR A 72 -0.61 -14.61 2.80
CA THR A 72 -0.28 -15.04 4.16
C THR A 72 0.86 -14.21 4.76
N ALA A 73 1.91 -13.99 3.98
CA ALA A 73 3.06 -13.20 4.43
C ALA A 73 2.65 -11.76 4.77
N TYR A 74 1.83 -11.13 3.93
CA TYR A 74 1.37 -9.77 4.22
C TYR A 74 0.49 -9.72 5.46
N LYS A 75 -0.42 -10.67 5.62
CA LYS A 75 -1.30 -10.69 6.80
C LYS A 75 -0.52 -10.77 8.10
N GLU A 76 0.62 -11.43 8.10
CA GLU A 76 1.43 -11.63 9.30
C GLU A 76 2.35 -10.44 9.61
N MET A 77 2.81 -9.72 8.57
CA MET A 77 3.83 -8.70 8.78
C MET A 77 3.30 -7.28 8.93
N VAL A 78 2.02 -7.04 8.63
CA VAL A 78 1.44 -5.70 8.59
C VAL A 78 0.81 -5.31 9.92
N GLU A 79 0.66 -4.00 10.12
CA GLU A 79 -0.11 -3.47 11.24
C GLU A 79 -1.55 -3.29 10.80
N TRP A 80 -2.49 -3.94 11.50
CA TRP A 80 -3.92 -3.86 11.20
C TRP A 80 -4.54 -2.69 11.92
N ILE A 81 -5.21 -1.82 11.16
CA ILE A 81 -5.81 -0.59 11.69
C ILE A 81 -7.33 -0.71 11.62
N PRO A 82 -8.04 -0.59 12.75
CA PRO A 82 -9.49 -0.51 12.73
C PRO A 82 -9.93 0.84 12.16
N ILE A 83 -10.96 0.84 11.31
CA ILE A 83 -11.45 2.06 10.67
C ILE A 83 -12.70 2.52 11.42
N ILE A 84 -12.60 3.69 12.02
CA ILE A 84 -13.69 4.33 12.78
C ILE A 84 -14.22 5.53 12.01
N GLU A 85 -13.32 6.38 11.49
CA GLU A 85 -13.69 7.55 10.71
C GLU A 85 -13.59 7.21 9.22
N HIS A 86 -14.58 7.62 8.43
CA HIS A 86 -14.58 7.46 6.98
C HIS A 86 -14.54 8.82 6.29
N VAL A 87 -13.84 8.89 5.15
CA VAL A 87 -13.72 10.11 4.34
C VAL A 87 -14.32 9.88 2.96
N GLN A 88 -14.72 10.99 2.29
CA GLN A 88 -15.28 10.97 0.96
C GLN A 88 -14.61 12.09 0.16
N GLU A 89 -13.37 11.88 -0.25
CA GLU A 89 -12.55 12.92 -0.87
C GLU A 89 -12.04 12.56 -2.26
N CYS A 90 -11.95 11.27 -2.58
CA CYS A 90 -11.41 10.85 -3.87
C CYS A 90 -12.45 10.97 -4.98
N ARG A 91 -11.99 11.30 -6.18
CA ARG A 91 -12.84 11.29 -7.37
C ARG A 91 -13.49 9.92 -7.58
N ASP A 92 -12.72 8.85 -7.38
CA ASP A 92 -13.25 7.48 -7.37
C ASP A 92 -13.44 7.05 -5.91
N PRO A 93 -14.67 6.80 -5.46
CA PRO A 93 -14.92 6.41 -4.07
C PRO A 93 -14.20 5.14 -3.64
N LYS A 94 -13.79 4.29 -4.57
CA LYS A 94 -13.04 3.07 -4.25
C LYS A 94 -11.67 3.38 -3.64
N ASP A 95 -11.13 4.58 -3.90
CA ASP A 95 -9.82 4.97 -3.40
C ASP A 95 -9.88 5.58 -2.00
N ASP A 96 -11.07 5.92 -1.50
CA ASP A 96 -11.23 6.51 -0.17
C ASP A 96 -10.74 5.58 0.94
N LYS A 97 -10.71 4.27 0.73
CA LYS A 97 -10.21 3.32 1.73
C LYS A 97 -8.76 3.58 2.13
N PHE A 98 -7.95 4.10 1.21
CA PHE A 98 -6.55 4.43 1.51
C PHE A 98 -6.45 5.68 2.39
N LEU A 99 -7.31 6.66 2.16
CA LEU A 99 -7.41 7.84 3.03
C LEU A 99 -7.96 7.47 4.41
N ASP A 100 -8.99 6.63 4.45
CA ASP A 100 -9.52 6.11 5.72
C ASP A 100 -8.40 5.46 6.54
N LEU A 101 -7.62 4.62 5.90
CA LEU A 101 -6.53 3.91 6.56
C LEU A 101 -5.48 4.89 7.08
N ALA A 102 -5.10 5.87 6.27
CA ALA A 102 -4.09 6.85 6.66
C ALA A 102 -4.54 7.68 7.87
N ILE A 103 -5.80 8.12 7.88
CA ILE A 103 -6.34 8.94 8.98
C ILE A 103 -6.46 8.12 10.25
N ASN A 104 -7.07 6.95 10.17
CA ASN A 104 -7.30 6.12 11.36
C ASN A 104 -6.02 5.54 11.93
N GLY A 105 -5.02 5.31 11.09
CA GLY A 105 -3.73 4.77 11.51
C GLY A 105 -2.67 5.82 11.82
N GLY A 106 -2.92 7.08 11.51
CA GLY A 106 -1.91 8.12 11.66
C GLY A 106 -0.72 7.89 10.74
N ALA A 107 -0.96 7.55 9.47
CA ALA A 107 0.11 7.32 8.53
C ALA A 107 0.87 8.60 8.22
N GLU A 108 2.20 8.46 8.06
CA GLU A 108 3.03 9.56 7.61
C GLU A 108 2.96 9.71 6.09
N TYR A 109 2.78 8.60 5.38
CA TYR A 109 2.79 8.58 3.91
C TYR A 109 1.76 7.63 3.34
N ILE A 110 1.16 8.04 2.21
CA ILE A 110 0.49 7.14 1.27
C ILE A 110 1.38 7.09 0.03
N ILE A 111 1.75 5.90 -0.41
CA ILE A 111 2.62 5.71 -1.55
C ILE A 111 1.79 5.09 -2.67
N THR A 112 1.69 5.80 -3.79
CA THR A 112 0.77 5.43 -4.88
C THR A 112 1.27 5.98 -6.20
N GLY A 113 0.83 5.36 -7.30
CA GLY A 113 0.98 5.91 -8.64
C GLY A 113 -0.31 6.50 -9.18
N ASP A 114 -1.39 6.43 -8.42
CA ASP A 114 -2.72 6.89 -8.85
C ASP A 114 -2.82 8.42 -8.76
N LYS A 115 -3.07 9.05 -9.90
CA LYS A 115 -3.19 10.52 -9.97
C LYS A 115 -4.35 11.06 -9.13
N ASP A 116 -5.43 10.29 -8.98
CA ASP A 116 -6.59 10.71 -8.20
C ASP A 116 -6.26 10.80 -6.70
N LEU A 117 -5.29 10.02 -6.22
CA LEU A 117 -4.79 10.15 -4.86
C LEU A 117 -3.69 11.21 -4.77
N LEU A 118 -2.78 11.24 -5.73
CA LEU A 118 -1.65 12.20 -5.72
C LEU A 118 -2.11 13.65 -5.70
N VAL A 119 -3.23 13.98 -6.36
CA VAL A 119 -3.75 15.35 -6.37
C VAL A 119 -4.22 15.83 -5.00
N LEU A 120 -4.44 14.92 -4.06
CA LEU A 120 -4.88 15.25 -2.71
C LEU A 120 -3.72 15.54 -1.74
N HIS A 121 -2.48 15.43 -2.22
CA HIS A 121 -1.29 15.68 -1.40
C HIS A 121 -1.17 17.14 -1.00
N PRO A 122 -0.85 17.45 0.29
CA PRO A 122 -0.90 16.56 1.43
C PRO A 122 -2.33 16.47 1.97
N PHE A 123 -2.64 15.35 2.61
CA PHE A 123 -3.98 15.14 3.13
C PHE A 123 -3.93 14.97 4.65
N ARG A 124 -4.42 15.97 5.38
CA ARG A 124 -4.49 15.97 6.85
C ARG A 124 -3.17 15.56 7.52
N GLY A 125 -2.07 16.10 7.01
CA GLY A 125 -0.74 15.80 7.56
C GLY A 125 -0.08 14.55 7.01
N THR A 126 -0.75 13.80 6.13
CA THR A 126 -0.17 12.66 5.43
C THR A 126 0.32 13.09 4.07
N ASP A 127 1.59 12.83 3.78
CA ASP A 127 2.15 13.10 2.45
C ASP A 127 1.75 11.98 1.50
N ILE A 128 1.34 12.34 0.27
CA ILE A 128 0.98 11.37 -0.75
C ILE A 128 2.01 11.47 -1.87
N LEU A 129 2.82 10.41 -2.02
CA LEU A 129 3.99 10.43 -2.91
C LEU A 129 4.02 9.19 -3.80
N THR A 130 4.71 9.31 -4.94
CA THR A 130 5.06 8.13 -5.72
C THR A 130 6.15 7.35 -4.99
N ALA A 131 6.33 6.09 -5.36
CA ALA A 131 7.41 5.27 -4.78
C ALA A 131 8.77 5.91 -5.02
N LYS A 132 8.99 6.44 -6.22
CA LYS A 132 10.24 7.11 -6.58
C LYS A 132 10.52 8.30 -5.66
N ASP A 133 9.54 9.19 -5.50
CA ASP A 133 9.70 10.40 -4.69
C ASP A 133 9.86 10.06 -3.21
N PHE A 134 9.13 9.05 -2.74
CA PHE A 134 9.26 8.59 -1.36
C PHE A 134 10.67 8.06 -1.08
N LEU A 135 11.20 7.19 -1.94
CA LEU A 135 12.54 6.64 -1.75
C LEU A 135 13.61 7.71 -1.82
N ALA A 136 13.47 8.69 -2.73
CA ALA A 136 14.39 9.82 -2.80
C ALA A 136 14.42 10.59 -1.48
N LYS A 137 13.27 10.69 -0.80
CA LYS A 137 13.14 11.41 0.46
C LYS A 137 13.79 10.67 1.63
N ILE A 138 13.59 9.36 1.74
CA ILE A 138 14.06 8.60 2.90
C ILE A 138 15.49 8.09 2.77
N LEU A 139 16.01 7.95 1.56
CA LEU A 139 17.35 7.43 1.31
C LEU A 139 18.42 8.52 1.20
N ARG A 140 18.09 9.73 1.59
CA ARG A 140 19.08 10.82 1.61
C ARG A 140 20.16 10.60 2.64
#